data_9a0c5e1d2cf77112b07bdda2bfbed8c7
#
_entry.id   9a0c5e1d2cf77112b07bdda2bfbed8c7
#
_cell.length_a   1.000
_cell.length_b   1.000
_cell.length_c   1.000
_cell.angle_alpha   90.00
_cell.angle_beta   90.00
_cell.angle_gamma   90.00
#
_symmetry.space_group_name_H-M   'P 1'
#
loop_
_entity.id
_entity.type
_entity.pdbx_description
1 polymer ?
#
loop_
_entity_poly.entity_id
_entity_poly.type
_entity_poly.pdbx_seq_one_letter_code
_entity_poly.pdbx_strand_id
1 'polypeptide(L)'
;MILDSTFIGERLNPFNLTIMIRKSAFLMALIIAAINLNAQTGKVYDMLTMDSEILNMERKYAIYLPPDYETSERSYPVLYLLHGGGDDQTGWVQLGEVLHIADKAILKGSATPMIIVMPDASAKQRGYFNDPKNEWRYEDFFFEEFMPYVESTYRIKGEKRYRAISGLSMGGGGTFMYALHHPELFSSACPLSASCGPLSMEDLERHMERRGWKDVSKEEEETWYKRHSVLELVKDMPDNQTKLVRWYIDCGDDDFLYEGNSLAHIAMRKKEIPHEFRIRNGGHTWTYWRESLPEVLSFISAAFHQH
;
A
#
# COMPACT_ATOMS: atom_id res chain seq x y z
N MET A 1 -63.33 63.50 -13.52
CA MET A 1 -62.71 62.46 -12.70
C MET A 1 -61.40 62.11 -13.36
N ILE A 2 -60.32 62.78 -12.90
CA ILE A 2 -59.00 62.78 -13.52
C ILE A 2 -58.19 61.77 -12.69
N LEU A 3 -57.71 60.70 -13.33
CA LEU A 3 -56.78 59.70 -12.71
C LEU A 3 -55.38 60.24 -12.88
N ASP A 4 -54.78 60.55 -11.76
CA ASP A 4 -53.38 60.97 -11.65
C ASP A 4 -52.50 59.75 -11.58
N SER A 5 -51.63 59.53 -12.56
CA SER A 5 -50.68 58.44 -12.63
C SER A 5 -49.23 58.98 -12.55
N THR A 6 -48.80 59.28 -11.34
CA THR A 6 -47.40 59.56 -11.06
C THR A 6 -46.68 58.31 -10.65
N PHE A 7 -46.13 57.55 -11.62
CA PHE A 7 -45.11 56.54 -11.33
C PHE A 7 -43.74 57.25 -11.26
N ILE A 8 -43.31 57.60 -10.07
CA ILE A 8 -41.95 58.08 -9.82
C ILE A 8 -40.98 56.87 -9.90
N GLY A 9 -40.34 56.72 -11.02
CA GLY A 9 -39.23 55.77 -11.14
C GLY A 9 -38.04 56.26 -10.31
N GLU A 10 -37.79 55.62 -9.16
CA GLU A 10 -36.57 55.83 -8.38
C GLU A 10 -35.35 55.47 -9.25
N ARG A 11 -34.61 56.49 -9.70
CA ARG A 11 -33.30 56.28 -10.34
C ARG A 11 -32.32 55.85 -9.26
N LEU A 12 -31.86 54.59 -9.32
CA LEU A 12 -30.78 54.09 -8.46
C LEU A 12 -29.56 55.01 -8.61
N ASN A 13 -29.07 55.50 -7.48
CA ASN A 13 -27.86 56.28 -7.40
C ASN A 13 -26.68 55.50 -8.03
N PRO A 14 -25.95 56.03 -9.00
CA PRO A 14 -24.86 55.36 -9.69
C PRO A 14 -23.78 54.84 -8.75
N PHE A 15 -23.60 55.45 -7.58
CA PHE A 15 -22.70 55.00 -6.52
C PHE A 15 -23.19 53.68 -5.88
N ASN A 16 -24.47 53.54 -5.60
CA ASN A 16 -25.09 52.33 -5.06
C ASN A 16 -25.08 51.22 -6.08
N LEU A 17 -25.28 51.51 -7.36
CA LEU A 17 -25.20 50.51 -8.44
C LEU A 17 -23.78 49.95 -8.58
N THR A 18 -22.74 50.77 -8.47
CA THR A 18 -21.33 50.34 -8.53
C THR A 18 -20.98 49.45 -7.34
N ILE A 19 -21.47 49.73 -6.13
CA ILE A 19 -21.27 48.90 -4.93
C ILE A 19 -21.99 47.57 -5.07
N MET A 20 -23.20 47.56 -5.60
CA MET A 20 -23.94 46.31 -5.86
C MET A 20 -23.24 45.42 -6.87
N ILE A 21 -22.75 45.97 -7.98
CA ILE A 21 -22.01 45.22 -9.01
C ILE A 21 -20.74 44.64 -8.43
N ARG A 22 -19.97 45.39 -7.64
CA ARG A 22 -18.74 44.88 -6.97
C ARG A 22 -19.04 43.76 -5.97
N LYS A 23 -20.11 43.89 -5.15
CA LYS A 23 -20.54 42.84 -4.24
C LYS A 23 -21.01 41.58 -4.95
N SER A 24 -21.76 41.74 -6.05
CA SER A 24 -22.22 40.61 -6.86
C SER A 24 -21.04 39.90 -7.56
N ALA A 25 -20.07 40.68 -8.11
CA ALA A 25 -18.87 40.12 -8.72
C ALA A 25 -17.99 39.38 -7.71
N PHE A 26 -17.86 39.89 -6.46
CA PHE A 26 -17.13 39.25 -5.40
C PHE A 26 -17.83 37.96 -4.90
N LEU A 27 -19.16 38.01 -4.79
CA LEU A 27 -19.96 36.83 -4.42
C LEU A 27 -19.89 35.75 -5.52
N MET A 28 -19.94 36.15 -6.78
CA MET A 28 -19.82 35.26 -7.94
C MET A 28 -18.41 34.63 -8.02
N ALA A 29 -17.37 35.39 -7.72
CA ALA A 29 -15.99 34.89 -7.61
C ALA A 29 -15.85 33.90 -6.45
N LEU A 30 -16.49 34.15 -5.32
CA LEU A 30 -16.54 33.20 -4.17
C LEU A 30 -17.32 31.93 -4.50
N ILE A 31 -18.43 32.04 -5.26
CA ILE A 31 -19.20 30.87 -5.71
C ILE A 31 -18.40 30.05 -6.73
N ILE A 32 -17.72 30.71 -7.69
CA ILE A 32 -16.84 30.03 -8.65
C ILE A 32 -15.65 29.36 -7.94
N ALA A 33 -15.05 30.03 -6.94
CA ALA A 33 -14.00 29.43 -6.13
C ALA A 33 -14.51 28.22 -5.31
N ALA A 34 -15.73 28.30 -4.78
CA ALA A 34 -16.36 27.20 -4.04
C ALA A 34 -16.76 26.02 -4.95
N ILE A 35 -17.13 26.26 -6.21
CA ILE A 35 -17.47 25.21 -7.19
C ILE A 35 -16.19 24.48 -7.65
N ASN A 36 -15.03 25.15 -7.68
CA ASN A 36 -13.74 24.52 -7.97
C ASN A 36 -13.13 23.77 -6.77
N LEU A 37 -13.73 23.83 -5.59
CA LEU A 37 -13.45 22.98 -4.44
C LEU A 37 -14.16 21.61 -4.54
N ASN A 38 -14.35 21.07 -5.76
CA ASN A 38 -14.52 19.62 -5.89
C ASN A 38 -13.24 19.01 -5.35
N ALA A 39 -13.32 18.34 -4.20
CA ALA A 39 -12.21 17.57 -3.69
C ALA A 39 -11.75 16.66 -4.83
N GLN A 40 -10.59 16.94 -5.39
CA GLN A 40 -10.01 16.07 -6.41
C GLN A 40 -9.90 14.70 -5.73
N THR A 41 -10.51 13.70 -6.33
CA THR A 41 -10.39 12.30 -5.89
C THR A 41 -9.27 11.63 -6.66
N GLY A 42 -8.59 10.71 -6.01
CA GLY A 42 -7.64 9.83 -6.68
C GLY A 42 -8.34 8.97 -7.75
N LYS A 43 -7.54 8.30 -8.54
CA LYS A 43 -8.03 7.37 -9.58
C LYS A 43 -7.47 5.98 -9.34
N VAL A 44 -8.29 4.95 -9.58
CA VAL A 44 -7.85 3.57 -9.57
C VAL A 44 -8.01 2.97 -10.97
N TYR A 45 -6.96 2.28 -11.41
CA TYR A 45 -6.98 1.42 -12.60
C TYR A 45 -6.64 0.01 -12.14
N ASP A 46 -7.56 -0.93 -12.27
CA ASP A 46 -7.49 -2.26 -11.66
C ASP A 46 -7.35 -3.43 -12.64
N MET A 47 -7.27 -3.12 -13.95
CA MET A 47 -7.13 -4.10 -15.02
C MET A 47 -5.90 -3.85 -15.90
N LEU A 48 -4.82 -3.37 -15.28
CA LEU A 48 -3.56 -3.14 -15.98
C LEU A 48 -2.77 -4.44 -16.09
N THR A 49 -1.97 -4.54 -17.17
CA THR A 49 -1.16 -5.72 -17.43
C THR A 49 0.26 -5.35 -17.86
N MET A 50 1.18 -6.26 -17.66
CA MET A 50 2.51 -6.27 -18.23
C MET A 50 2.94 -7.70 -18.58
N ASP A 51 3.73 -7.87 -19.61
CA ASP A 51 4.35 -9.14 -19.92
C ASP A 51 5.57 -9.37 -19.01
N SER A 52 5.71 -10.60 -18.54
CA SER A 52 6.88 -11.05 -17.77
C SER A 52 7.64 -12.11 -18.54
N GLU A 53 8.92 -11.88 -18.76
CA GLU A 53 9.83 -12.87 -19.32
C GLU A 53 10.21 -13.93 -18.26
N ILE A 54 10.44 -13.51 -17.02
CA ILE A 54 10.79 -14.40 -15.89
C ILE A 54 9.68 -15.43 -15.62
N LEU A 55 8.43 -15.00 -15.63
CA LEU A 55 7.27 -15.87 -15.39
C LEU A 55 6.68 -16.46 -16.66
N ASN A 56 7.14 -15.99 -17.85
CA ASN A 56 6.64 -16.38 -19.18
C ASN A 56 5.12 -16.29 -19.29
N MET A 57 4.56 -15.17 -18.81
CA MET A 57 3.11 -14.90 -18.84
C MET A 57 2.80 -13.43 -18.60
N GLU A 58 1.63 -13.00 -19.05
CA GLU A 58 1.08 -11.71 -18.67
C GLU A 58 0.77 -11.67 -17.17
N ARG A 59 1.18 -10.57 -16.50
CA ARG A 59 0.87 -10.31 -15.10
C ARG A 59 -0.02 -9.09 -14.97
N LYS A 60 -0.99 -9.18 -14.08
CA LYS A 60 -1.95 -8.11 -13.80
C LYS A 60 -1.49 -7.29 -12.60
N TYR A 61 -1.90 -6.03 -12.59
CA TYR A 61 -1.76 -5.16 -11.43
C TYR A 61 -2.85 -4.09 -11.41
N ALA A 62 -3.09 -3.54 -10.24
CA ALA A 62 -3.89 -2.33 -10.07
C ALA A 62 -3.01 -1.20 -9.55
N ILE A 63 -3.43 0.04 -9.80
CA ILE A 63 -2.73 1.23 -9.34
C ILE A 63 -3.74 2.27 -8.85
N TYR A 64 -3.42 2.90 -7.72
CA TYR A 64 -4.06 4.13 -7.26
C TYR A 64 -3.12 5.30 -7.55
N LEU A 65 -3.65 6.32 -8.19
CA LEU A 65 -3.00 7.60 -8.46
C LEU A 65 -3.61 8.69 -7.57
N PRO A 66 -2.80 9.50 -6.86
CA PRO A 66 -3.31 10.48 -5.91
C PRO A 66 -4.11 11.62 -6.59
N PRO A 67 -4.94 12.36 -5.83
CA PRO A 67 -5.88 13.34 -6.39
C PRO A 67 -5.28 14.37 -7.33
N ASP A 68 -4.04 14.79 -7.09
CA ASP A 68 -3.35 15.79 -7.89
C ASP A 68 -2.44 15.21 -8.99
N TYR A 69 -2.50 13.89 -9.23
CA TYR A 69 -1.62 13.26 -10.22
C TYR A 69 -1.76 13.85 -11.63
N GLU A 70 -2.97 14.12 -12.09
CA GLU A 70 -3.23 14.66 -13.44
C GLU A 70 -2.92 16.16 -13.56
N THR A 71 -2.86 16.88 -12.44
CA THR A 71 -2.70 18.35 -12.42
C THR A 71 -1.32 18.79 -11.95
N SER A 72 -0.45 17.88 -11.59
CA SER A 72 0.92 18.10 -11.11
C SER A 72 1.93 17.34 -11.94
N GLU A 73 3.09 17.94 -12.18
CA GLU A 73 4.24 17.29 -12.84
C GLU A 73 5.21 16.64 -11.87
N ARG A 74 4.92 16.67 -10.57
CA ARG A 74 5.80 16.10 -9.53
C ARG A 74 5.84 14.58 -9.58
N SER A 75 6.91 14.01 -9.07
CA SER A 75 7.01 12.58 -8.78
C SER A 75 6.57 12.29 -7.33
N TYR A 76 6.04 11.10 -7.12
CA TYR A 76 5.40 10.67 -5.87
C TYR A 76 6.17 9.54 -5.19
N PRO A 77 6.11 9.42 -3.86
CA PRO A 77 6.44 8.19 -3.18
C PRO A 77 5.54 7.03 -3.64
N VAL A 78 6.00 5.81 -3.44
CA VAL A 78 5.24 4.60 -3.79
C VAL A 78 5.06 3.67 -2.60
N LEU A 79 3.85 3.13 -2.47
CA LEU A 79 3.52 1.99 -1.63
C LEU A 79 3.22 0.79 -2.55
N TYR A 80 3.98 -0.28 -2.41
CA TYR A 80 3.62 -1.59 -2.95
C TYR A 80 2.71 -2.28 -1.93
N LEU A 81 1.45 -2.56 -2.31
CA LEU A 81 0.40 -3.06 -1.42
C LEU A 81 -0.06 -4.44 -1.87
N LEU A 82 0.37 -5.45 -1.14
CA LEU A 82 0.23 -6.86 -1.49
C LEU A 82 -1.09 -7.45 -0.99
N HIS A 83 -1.80 -8.21 -1.83
CA HIS A 83 -3.06 -8.88 -1.48
C HIS A 83 -2.86 -10.20 -0.73
N GLY A 84 -3.91 -10.78 -0.17
CA GLY A 84 -3.92 -12.05 0.54
C GLY A 84 -4.11 -13.28 -0.36
N GLY A 85 -4.00 -14.45 0.22
CA GLY A 85 -4.29 -15.70 -0.47
C GLY A 85 -5.76 -15.77 -0.91
N GLY A 86 -5.99 -16.17 -2.16
CA GLY A 86 -7.33 -16.25 -2.75
C GLY A 86 -7.85 -14.96 -3.40
N ASP A 87 -7.14 -13.83 -3.22
CA ASP A 87 -7.40 -12.57 -3.90
C ASP A 87 -6.50 -12.39 -5.13
N ASP A 88 -6.62 -11.25 -5.78
CA ASP A 88 -5.80 -10.80 -6.88
C ASP A 88 -5.51 -9.27 -6.74
N GLN A 89 -5.06 -8.61 -7.79
CA GLN A 89 -4.78 -7.18 -7.82
C GLN A 89 -5.99 -6.30 -7.43
N THR A 90 -7.21 -6.83 -7.52
CA THR A 90 -8.44 -6.07 -7.23
C THR A 90 -8.86 -6.15 -5.76
N GLY A 91 -8.29 -7.05 -4.96
CA GLY A 91 -8.69 -7.26 -3.57
C GLY A 91 -8.68 -5.99 -2.72
N TRP A 92 -7.58 -5.23 -2.74
CA TRP A 92 -7.51 -3.94 -2.06
C TRP A 92 -8.43 -2.86 -2.63
N VAL A 93 -8.77 -2.97 -3.91
CA VAL A 93 -9.70 -2.03 -4.57
C VAL A 93 -11.14 -2.32 -4.15
N GLN A 94 -11.58 -3.57 -4.31
CA GLN A 94 -12.98 -3.97 -4.15
C GLN A 94 -13.37 -4.21 -2.68
N LEU A 95 -12.48 -4.87 -1.94
CA LEU A 95 -12.74 -5.28 -0.55
C LEU A 95 -12.01 -4.39 0.46
N GLY A 96 -10.85 -3.87 0.08
CA GLY A 96 -9.99 -3.02 0.91
C GLY A 96 -10.32 -1.54 0.87
N GLU A 97 -11.17 -1.08 -0.06
CA GLU A 97 -11.60 0.32 -0.20
C GLU A 97 -10.43 1.32 -0.31
N VAL A 98 -9.34 0.90 -0.94
CA VAL A 98 -8.06 1.65 -0.99
C VAL A 98 -8.25 3.08 -1.49
N LEU A 99 -9.09 3.31 -2.50
CA LEU A 99 -9.39 4.65 -3.04
C LEU A 99 -9.91 5.58 -1.95
N HIS A 100 -10.97 5.17 -1.26
CA HIS A 100 -11.62 6.01 -0.26
C HIS A 100 -10.74 6.25 0.97
N ILE A 101 -9.99 5.23 1.39
CA ILE A 101 -9.10 5.31 2.54
C ILE A 101 -7.91 6.23 2.23
N ALA A 102 -7.27 6.07 1.07
CA ALA A 102 -6.13 6.89 0.67
C ALA A 102 -6.53 8.36 0.47
N ASP A 103 -7.61 8.63 -0.27
CA ASP A 103 -8.13 9.98 -0.46
C ASP A 103 -8.45 10.67 0.87
N LYS A 104 -9.13 9.96 1.77
CA LYS A 104 -9.48 10.48 3.09
C LYS A 104 -8.24 10.79 3.95
N ALA A 105 -7.22 9.92 3.91
CA ALA A 105 -5.98 10.12 4.64
C ALA A 105 -5.18 11.31 4.10
N ILE A 106 -5.10 11.44 2.77
CA ILE A 106 -4.44 12.57 2.09
C ILE A 106 -5.18 13.89 2.38
N LEU A 107 -6.50 13.91 2.24
CA LEU A 107 -7.32 15.10 2.51
C LEU A 107 -7.19 15.58 3.95
N LYS A 108 -7.10 14.67 4.91
CA LYS A 108 -6.89 14.97 6.33
C LYS A 108 -5.46 15.39 6.68
N GLY A 109 -4.52 15.26 5.74
CA GLY A 109 -3.09 15.51 5.98
C GLY A 109 -2.40 14.45 6.85
N SER A 110 -3.06 13.29 7.09
CA SER A 110 -2.44 12.16 7.80
C SER A 110 -1.60 11.27 6.89
N ALA A 111 -1.74 11.40 5.57
CA ALA A 111 -0.90 10.74 4.59
C ALA A 111 -0.40 11.71 3.53
N THR A 112 0.84 11.48 3.08
CA THR A 112 1.41 12.14 1.91
C THR A 112 0.73 11.61 0.65
N PRO A 113 0.40 12.45 -0.36
CA PRO A 113 0.03 11.96 -1.66
C PRO A 113 1.09 11.01 -2.22
N MET A 114 0.69 9.78 -2.53
CA MET A 114 1.55 8.70 -2.99
C MET A 114 0.84 7.86 -4.06
N ILE A 115 1.61 7.16 -4.87
CA ILE A 115 1.11 6.10 -5.76
C ILE A 115 1.03 4.81 -4.94
N ILE A 116 -0.06 4.04 -5.09
CA ILE A 116 -0.20 2.72 -4.49
C ILE A 116 -0.30 1.69 -5.61
N VAL A 117 0.61 0.71 -5.61
CA VAL A 117 0.70 -0.32 -6.64
C VAL A 117 0.34 -1.67 -6.02
N MET A 118 -0.59 -2.36 -6.64
CA MET A 118 -1.16 -3.62 -6.15
C MET A 118 -0.95 -4.72 -7.20
N PRO A 119 0.17 -5.47 -7.14
CA PRO A 119 0.43 -6.56 -8.08
C PRO A 119 -0.41 -7.80 -7.78
N ASP A 120 -0.75 -8.56 -8.82
CA ASP A 120 -1.35 -9.89 -8.67
C ASP A 120 -0.27 -10.97 -8.48
N ALA A 121 -0.33 -11.70 -7.37
CA ALA A 121 0.49 -12.89 -7.11
C ALA A 121 -0.31 -14.20 -7.14
N SER A 122 -1.57 -14.15 -7.58
CA SER A 122 -2.50 -15.26 -7.54
C SER A 122 -2.45 -16.09 -8.83
N ALA A 123 -1.35 -16.81 -9.06
CA ALA A 123 -1.29 -17.77 -10.14
C ALA A 123 -1.22 -19.19 -9.57
N LYS A 124 -2.29 -19.95 -9.67
CA LYS A 124 -2.36 -21.36 -9.21
C LYS A 124 -1.88 -21.54 -7.76
N GLN A 125 -2.24 -20.64 -6.84
CA GLN A 125 -1.87 -20.63 -5.42
C GLN A 125 -0.36 -20.46 -5.16
N ARG A 126 0.41 -19.86 -6.07
CA ARG A 126 1.86 -19.75 -5.91
C ARG A 126 2.24 -18.63 -4.95
N GLY A 127 1.98 -17.40 -5.10
CA GLY A 127 2.28 -16.33 -4.13
C GLY A 127 3.57 -15.56 -4.43
N TYR A 128 4.05 -14.78 -3.45
CA TYR A 128 5.06 -13.74 -3.61
C TYR A 128 6.53 -14.20 -3.58
N PHE A 129 6.84 -15.47 -3.59
CA PHE A 129 8.20 -15.98 -3.44
C PHE A 129 8.61 -16.88 -4.60
N ASN A 130 9.89 -17.16 -4.69
CA ASN A 130 10.40 -18.18 -5.58
C ASN A 130 10.18 -19.56 -4.96
N ASP A 131 9.71 -20.53 -5.73
CA ASP A 131 9.57 -21.90 -5.24
C ASP A 131 10.92 -22.62 -5.18
N PRO A 132 11.03 -23.76 -4.45
CA PRO A 132 12.29 -24.45 -4.25
C PRO A 132 12.93 -24.95 -5.55
N LYS A 133 12.14 -25.18 -6.61
CA LYS A 133 12.58 -25.66 -7.94
C LYS A 133 12.79 -24.54 -8.94
N ASN A 134 12.55 -23.28 -8.54
CA ASN A 134 12.58 -22.12 -9.43
C ASN A 134 11.65 -22.23 -10.66
N GLU A 135 10.57 -23.00 -10.55
CA GLU A 135 9.50 -23.05 -11.56
C GLU A 135 8.56 -21.86 -11.46
N TRP A 136 8.52 -21.22 -10.30
CA TRP A 136 7.82 -19.99 -10.02
C TRP A 136 8.79 -19.01 -9.37
N ARG A 137 9.20 -17.98 -10.10
CA ARG A 137 10.23 -17.00 -9.69
C ARG A 137 9.60 -15.63 -9.48
N TYR A 138 8.59 -15.56 -8.59
CA TYR A 138 7.82 -14.32 -8.42
C TYR A 138 8.61 -13.22 -7.71
N GLU A 139 9.46 -13.54 -6.77
CA GLU A 139 10.34 -12.56 -6.12
C GLU A 139 11.29 -11.94 -7.15
N ASP A 140 11.91 -12.75 -8.01
CA ASP A 140 12.76 -12.25 -9.08
C ASP A 140 11.96 -11.36 -10.05
N PHE A 141 10.79 -11.82 -10.49
CA PHE A 141 9.87 -10.99 -11.29
C PHE A 141 9.57 -9.65 -10.65
N PHE A 142 9.27 -9.64 -9.34
CA PHE A 142 8.91 -8.41 -8.63
C PHE A 142 10.05 -7.40 -8.64
N PHE A 143 11.29 -7.82 -8.39
CA PHE A 143 12.42 -6.91 -8.27
C PHE A 143 13.12 -6.62 -9.60
N GLU A 144 13.20 -7.59 -10.51
CA GLU A 144 13.93 -7.44 -11.76
C GLU A 144 13.08 -6.91 -12.91
N GLU A 145 11.75 -7.13 -12.89
CA GLU A 145 10.84 -6.69 -13.96
C GLU A 145 9.77 -5.73 -13.46
N PHE A 146 8.95 -6.14 -12.48
CA PHE A 146 7.74 -5.39 -12.11
C PHE A 146 8.05 -4.02 -11.51
N MET A 147 8.90 -3.95 -10.49
CA MET A 147 9.24 -2.70 -9.83
C MET A 147 9.92 -1.71 -10.80
N PRO A 148 10.94 -2.09 -11.60
CA PRO A 148 11.52 -1.21 -12.63
C PRO A 148 10.50 -0.74 -13.67
N TYR A 149 9.63 -1.63 -14.15
CA TYR A 149 8.58 -1.30 -15.11
C TYR A 149 7.63 -0.22 -14.56
N VAL A 150 7.11 -0.42 -13.37
CA VAL A 150 6.17 0.52 -12.74
C VAL A 150 6.84 1.86 -12.46
N GLU A 151 8.09 1.87 -11.96
CA GLU A 151 8.81 3.09 -11.67
C GLU A 151 9.23 3.88 -12.91
N SER A 152 9.37 3.22 -14.05
CA SER A 152 9.62 3.89 -15.34
C SER A 152 8.34 4.38 -16.03
N THR A 153 7.20 3.73 -15.75
CA THR A 153 5.91 4.04 -16.38
C THR A 153 5.19 5.20 -15.71
N TYR A 154 5.32 5.31 -14.39
CA TYR A 154 4.64 6.31 -13.59
C TYR A 154 5.62 7.29 -12.95
N ARG A 155 5.15 8.47 -12.57
CA ARG A 155 5.98 9.49 -11.90
C ARG A 155 6.28 9.10 -10.45
N ILE A 156 7.09 8.07 -10.27
CA ILE A 156 7.53 7.53 -8.97
C ILE A 156 8.91 8.07 -8.64
N LYS A 157 9.15 8.36 -7.36
CA LYS A 157 10.49 8.60 -6.82
C LYS A 157 11.14 7.27 -6.51
N GLY A 158 12.03 6.81 -7.41
CA GLY A 158 12.69 5.51 -7.34
C GLY A 158 13.82 5.40 -6.33
N GLU A 159 13.75 6.06 -5.19
CA GLU A 159 14.76 6.03 -4.12
C GLU A 159 14.21 5.28 -2.90
N LYS A 160 15.06 4.57 -2.17
CA LYS A 160 14.72 3.84 -0.94
C LYS A 160 13.79 4.63 -0.02
N ARG A 161 14.13 5.90 0.23
CA ARG A 161 13.39 6.80 1.11
C ARG A 161 11.90 6.90 0.76
N TYR A 162 11.58 6.82 -0.52
CA TYR A 162 10.24 7.01 -1.06
C TYR A 162 9.52 5.72 -1.42
N ARG A 163 10.12 4.56 -1.13
CA ARG A 163 9.50 3.25 -1.30
C ARG A 163 9.06 2.67 0.03
N ALA A 164 7.82 2.21 0.08
CA ALA A 164 7.27 1.43 1.19
C ALA A 164 6.60 0.18 0.65
N ILE A 165 6.49 -0.82 1.51
CA ILE A 165 5.79 -2.07 1.20
C ILE A 165 4.85 -2.43 2.34
N SER A 166 3.66 -2.90 2.02
CA SER A 166 2.68 -3.43 2.96
C SER A 166 1.86 -4.53 2.30
N GLY A 167 1.16 -5.30 3.09
CA GLY A 167 0.26 -6.35 2.59
C GLY A 167 -0.36 -7.13 3.72
N LEU A 168 -1.42 -7.84 3.39
CA LEU A 168 -2.17 -8.64 4.35
C LEU A 168 -1.95 -10.14 4.13
N SER A 169 -1.97 -10.94 5.20
CA SER A 169 -1.96 -12.40 5.13
C SER A 169 -0.75 -12.94 4.33
N MET A 170 -0.98 -13.57 3.19
CA MET A 170 0.06 -13.96 2.22
C MET A 170 0.92 -12.76 1.81
N GLY A 171 0.29 -11.60 1.53
CA GLY A 171 0.99 -10.36 1.21
C GLY A 171 1.72 -9.75 2.41
N GLY A 172 1.25 -10.00 3.63
CA GLY A 172 1.98 -9.66 4.86
C GLY A 172 3.27 -10.46 4.97
N GLY A 173 3.23 -11.76 4.64
CA GLY A 173 4.42 -12.59 4.50
C GLY A 173 5.37 -12.11 3.42
N GLY A 174 4.83 -11.75 2.23
CA GLY A 174 5.61 -11.12 1.16
C GLY A 174 6.27 -9.82 1.61
N THR A 175 5.55 -8.99 2.38
CA THR A 175 6.08 -7.75 2.97
C THR A 175 7.28 -8.00 3.88
N PHE A 176 7.19 -8.98 4.77
CA PHE A 176 8.33 -9.39 5.60
C PHE A 176 9.51 -9.86 4.76
N MET A 177 9.28 -10.83 3.88
CA MET A 177 10.35 -11.43 3.06
C MET A 177 11.05 -10.39 2.20
N TYR A 178 10.32 -9.58 1.46
CA TYR A 178 10.91 -8.59 0.56
C TYR A 178 11.73 -7.54 1.30
N ALA A 179 11.23 -7.05 2.44
CA ALA A 179 11.98 -6.07 3.22
C ALA A 179 13.13 -6.65 4.04
N LEU A 180 13.10 -7.96 4.36
CA LEU A 180 14.22 -8.66 4.99
C LEU A 180 15.28 -9.10 4.00
N HIS A 181 14.91 -9.46 2.76
CA HIS A 181 15.85 -9.82 1.69
C HIS A 181 16.53 -8.58 1.08
N HIS A 182 15.77 -7.47 0.93
CA HIS A 182 16.19 -6.24 0.27
C HIS A 182 16.01 -5.01 1.16
N PRO A 183 16.65 -4.98 2.36
CA PRO A 183 16.48 -3.87 3.30
C PRO A 183 17.00 -2.53 2.76
N GLU A 184 17.81 -2.55 1.70
CA GLU A 184 18.30 -1.36 0.99
C GLU A 184 17.23 -0.71 0.09
N LEU A 185 16.14 -1.40 -0.26
CA LEU A 185 15.15 -0.91 -1.22
C LEU A 185 13.97 -0.18 -0.57
N PHE A 186 13.62 -0.48 0.67
CA PHE A 186 12.43 0.05 1.34
C PHE A 186 12.76 0.89 2.58
N SER A 187 12.10 2.03 2.71
CA SER A 187 12.18 2.84 3.93
C SER A 187 11.31 2.28 5.05
N SER A 188 10.19 1.67 4.68
CA SER A 188 9.20 1.15 5.62
C SER A 188 8.55 -0.13 5.11
N ALA A 189 8.27 -1.05 6.04
CA ALA A 189 7.53 -2.28 5.79
C ALA A 189 6.43 -2.47 6.85
N CYS A 190 5.20 -2.71 6.38
CA CYS A 190 4.02 -2.79 7.24
C CYS A 190 3.27 -4.10 6.99
N PRO A 191 3.73 -5.25 7.52
CA PRO A 191 3.02 -6.52 7.41
C PRO A 191 1.76 -6.54 8.28
N LEU A 192 0.62 -6.91 7.68
CA LEU A 192 -0.69 -7.00 8.35
C LEU A 192 -1.13 -8.47 8.41
N SER A 193 -1.49 -8.97 9.58
CA SER A 193 -1.93 -10.37 9.75
C SER A 193 -1.05 -11.34 8.97
N ALA A 194 0.27 -11.21 9.10
CA ALA A 194 1.23 -11.79 8.18
C ALA A 194 1.35 -13.32 8.29
N SER A 195 1.40 -14.00 7.16
CA SER A 195 1.90 -15.38 7.07
C SER A 195 3.42 -15.36 7.17
N CYS A 196 3.96 -15.62 8.36
CA CYS A 196 5.39 -15.51 8.66
C CYS A 196 6.25 -16.65 8.06
N GLY A 197 5.71 -17.40 7.10
CA GLY A 197 6.35 -18.60 6.57
C GLY A 197 6.29 -19.77 7.53
N PRO A 198 7.03 -20.86 7.28
CA PRO A 198 7.10 -21.98 8.21
C PRO A 198 7.79 -21.56 9.50
N LEU A 199 7.16 -21.85 10.64
CA LEU A 199 7.67 -21.50 11.97
C LEU A 199 8.69 -22.54 12.51
N SER A 200 8.71 -23.73 11.91
CA SER A 200 9.62 -24.83 12.23
C SER A 200 9.85 -25.72 11.00
N MET A 201 10.82 -26.63 11.07
CA MET A 201 11.02 -27.64 10.02
C MET A 201 9.82 -28.57 9.84
N GLU A 202 9.14 -28.93 10.94
CA GLU A 202 7.91 -29.74 10.87
C GLU A 202 6.78 -28.97 10.18
N ASP A 203 6.69 -27.66 10.38
CA ASP A 203 5.73 -26.81 9.68
C ASP A 203 6.08 -26.64 8.20
N LEU A 204 7.37 -26.64 7.85
CA LEU A 204 7.85 -26.68 6.47
C LEU A 204 7.37 -27.94 5.74
N GLU A 205 7.51 -29.13 6.36
CA GLU A 205 7.05 -30.39 5.75
C GLU A 205 5.57 -30.33 5.42
N ARG A 206 4.74 -29.86 6.34
CA ARG A 206 3.30 -29.61 6.09
C ARG A 206 3.04 -28.58 5.00
N HIS A 207 3.87 -27.56 4.93
CA HIS A 207 3.76 -26.51 3.91
C HIS A 207 4.08 -27.05 2.51
N MET A 208 5.14 -27.85 2.37
CA MET A 208 5.53 -28.48 1.12
C MET A 208 4.49 -29.47 0.63
N GLU A 209 3.93 -30.30 1.53
CA GLU A 209 2.86 -31.23 1.21
C GLU A 209 1.62 -30.49 0.67
N ARG A 210 1.17 -29.45 1.36
CA ARG A 210 0.03 -28.61 0.92
C ARG A 210 0.25 -27.95 -0.45
N ARG A 211 1.49 -27.59 -0.75
CA ARG A 211 1.88 -26.99 -2.04
C ARG A 211 2.10 -28.03 -3.15
N GLY A 212 2.11 -29.31 -2.80
CA GLY A 212 2.40 -30.37 -3.75
C GLY A 212 3.84 -30.35 -4.27
N TRP A 213 4.76 -29.74 -3.53
CA TRP A 213 6.17 -29.73 -3.88
C TRP A 213 6.77 -31.11 -3.60
N LYS A 214 7.10 -31.81 -4.67
CA LYS A 214 7.67 -33.17 -4.64
C LYS A 214 9.11 -33.13 -5.12
N ASP A 215 9.85 -34.16 -4.75
CA ASP A 215 11.23 -34.36 -5.18
C ASP A 215 12.16 -33.18 -4.80
N VAL A 216 11.89 -32.52 -3.68
CA VAL A 216 12.75 -31.52 -3.07
C VAL A 216 13.72 -32.25 -2.14
N SER A 217 15.03 -32.01 -2.31
CA SER A 217 16.05 -32.60 -1.44
C SER A 217 16.05 -31.89 -0.07
N LYS A 218 16.56 -32.57 0.96
CA LYS A 218 16.68 -31.96 2.31
C LYS A 218 17.50 -30.67 2.33
N GLU A 219 18.51 -30.58 1.48
CA GLU A 219 19.34 -29.37 1.36
C GLU A 219 18.54 -28.21 0.74
N GLU A 220 17.71 -28.47 -0.28
CA GLU A 220 16.79 -27.49 -0.86
C GLU A 220 15.72 -27.07 0.17
N GLU A 221 15.18 -28.02 0.95
CA GLU A 221 14.22 -27.76 2.03
C GLU A 221 14.79 -26.82 3.10
N GLU A 222 15.98 -27.14 3.63
CA GLU A 222 16.68 -26.33 4.63
C GLU A 222 17.02 -24.94 4.08
N THR A 223 17.47 -24.87 2.83
CA THR A 223 17.81 -23.61 2.17
C THR A 223 16.56 -22.76 2.00
N TRP A 224 15.45 -23.36 1.53
CA TRP A 224 14.20 -22.68 1.37
C TRP A 224 13.63 -22.22 2.71
N TYR A 225 13.69 -23.05 3.76
CA TYR A 225 13.27 -22.71 5.11
C TYR A 225 13.99 -21.45 5.63
N LYS A 226 15.30 -21.43 5.56
CA LYS A 226 16.11 -20.28 6.00
C LYS A 226 15.76 -18.99 5.25
N ARG A 227 15.39 -19.10 4.00
CA ARG A 227 14.99 -17.95 3.17
C ARG A 227 13.55 -17.50 3.38
N HIS A 228 12.65 -18.37 3.85
CA HIS A 228 11.22 -18.10 3.87
C HIS A 228 10.58 -18.20 5.26
N SER A 229 11.33 -18.49 6.30
CA SER A 229 10.91 -18.32 7.69
C SER A 229 11.30 -16.92 8.16
N VAL A 230 10.32 -16.08 8.51
CA VAL A 230 10.58 -14.74 9.06
C VAL A 230 11.45 -14.85 10.33
N LEU A 231 11.26 -15.91 11.12
CA LEU A 231 12.04 -16.12 12.36
C LEU A 231 13.52 -16.37 12.07
N GLU A 232 13.83 -17.19 11.08
CA GLU A 232 15.22 -17.45 10.68
C GLU A 232 15.85 -16.20 10.01
N LEU A 233 15.12 -15.51 9.14
CA LEU A 233 15.60 -14.27 8.52
C LEU A 233 15.93 -13.19 9.56
N VAL A 234 15.08 -13.02 10.57
CA VAL A 234 15.33 -12.06 11.66
C VAL A 234 16.53 -12.50 12.51
N LYS A 235 16.63 -13.77 12.83
CA LYS A 235 17.74 -14.35 13.61
C LYS A 235 19.08 -14.13 12.90
N ASP A 236 19.14 -14.40 11.60
CA ASP A 236 20.35 -14.36 10.80
C ASP A 236 20.66 -12.96 10.22
N MET A 237 19.79 -11.97 10.47
CA MET A 237 19.99 -10.59 9.99
C MET A 237 21.30 -10.00 10.53
N PRO A 238 22.16 -9.42 9.67
CA PRO A 238 23.36 -8.71 10.10
C PRO A 238 23.03 -7.49 10.99
N ASP A 239 23.81 -7.24 12.02
CA ASP A 239 23.54 -6.15 12.99
C ASP A 239 23.51 -4.77 12.34
N ASN A 240 24.30 -4.54 11.29
CA ASN A 240 24.30 -3.28 10.54
C ASN A 240 23.06 -3.08 9.66
N GLN A 241 22.17 -4.08 9.55
CA GLN A 241 20.93 -4.00 8.80
C GLN A 241 19.70 -3.80 9.68
N THR A 242 19.81 -4.01 11.00
CA THR A 242 18.66 -3.98 11.93
C THR A 242 17.88 -2.65 11.94
N LYS A 243 18.49 -1.55 11.49
CA LYS A 243 17.88 -0.21 11.46
C LYS A 243 17.62 0.32 10.05
N LEU A 244 17.81 -0.51 9.03
CA LEU A 244 17.66 -0.06 7.64
C LEU A 244 16.21 0.14 7.23
N VAL A 245 15.27 -0.61 7.83
CA VAL A 245 13.83 -0.55 7.54
C VAL A 245 13.08 -0.15 8.79
N ARG A 246 12.07 0.71 8.64
CA ARG A 246 11.09 1.01 9.69
C ARG A 246 9.95 -0.01 9.59
N TRP A 247 9.61 -0.61 10.72
CA TRP A 247 8.63 -1.70 10.76
C TRP A 247 7.38 -1.31 11.55
N TYR A 248 6.21 -1.59 10.96
CA TYR A 248 4.90 -1.51 11.61
C TYR A 248 4.18 -2.84 11.40
N ILE A 249 4.04 -3.63 12.43
CA ILE A 249 3.44 -4.97 12.41
C ILE A 249 2.08 -4.88 13.08
N ASP A 250 1.01 -5.38 12.44
CA ASP A 250 -0.34 -5.30 12.96
C ASP A 250 -1.08 -6.64 12.74
N CYS A 251 -1.63 -7.22 13.81
CA CYS A 251 -2.36 -8.48 13.77
C CYS A 251 -3.50 -8.45 14.79
N GLY A 252 -4.67 -8.96 14.41
CA GLY A 252 -5.82 -9.06 15.31
C GLY A 252 -5.59 -10.09 16.42
N ASP A 253 -6.22 -9.90 17.57
CA ASP A 253 -6.13 -10.82 18.72
C ASP A 253 -6.89 -12.13 18.46
N ASP A 254 -7.92 -12.10 17.59
CA ASP A 254 -8.68 -13.28 17.14
C ASP A 254 -8.19 -13.80 15.76
N ASP A 255 -7.05 -13.33 15.24
CA ASP A 255 -6.50 -13.76 13.96
C ASP A 255 -5.78 -15.10 14.11
N PHE A 256 -6.06 -16.07 13.25
CA PHE A 256 -5.42 -17.40 13.31
C PHE A 256 -3.91 -17.37 13.02
N LEU A 257 -3.38 -16.26 12.49
CA LEU A 257 -1.93 -16.05 12.30
C LEU A 257 -1.26 -15.30 13.47
N TYR A 258 -1.97 -15.10 14.58
CA TYR A 258 -1.48 -14.39 15.76
C TYR A 258 -0.14 -14.92 16.28
N GLU A 259 0.04 -16.26 16.26
CA GLU A 259 1.25 -16.91 16.79
C GLU A 259 2.49 -16.47 16.00
N GLY A 260 2.48 -16.61 14.67
CA GLY A 260 3.61 -16.22 13.82
C GLY A 260 3.97 -14.74 13.96
N ASN A 261 2.97 -13.85 14.01
CA ASN A 261 3.19 -12.42 14.20
C ASN A 261 3.76 -12.09 15.59
N SER A 262 3.29 -12.78 16.64
CA SER A 262 3.82 -12.64 18.00
C SER A 262 5.26 -13.14 18.11
N LEU A 263 5.57 -14.27 17.49
CA LEU A 263 6.93 -14.83 17.46
C LEU A 263 7.88 -13.93 16.67
N ALA A 264 7.44 -13.34 15.55
CA ALA A 264 8.21 -12.36 14.79
C ALA A 264 8.52 -11.11 15.65
N HIS A 265 7.52 -10.58 16.38
CA HIS A 265 7.73 -9.51 17.34
C HIS A 265 8.80 -9.88 18.39
N ILE A 266 8.69 -11.07 19.00
CA ILE A 266 9.65 -11.53 20.01
C ILE A 266 11.06 -11.67 19.42
N ALA A 267 11.19 -12.24 18.22
CA ALA A 267 12.46 -12.39 17.53
C ALA A 267 13.11 -11.03 17.23
N MET A 268 12.33 -10.09 16.68
CA MET A 268 12.80 -8.74 16.39
C MET A 268 13.21 -7.97 17.67
N ARG A 269 12.49 -8.16 18.77
CA ARG A 269 12.87 -7.59 20.09
C ARG A 269 14.20 -8.13 20.59
N LYS A 270 14.42 -9.44 20.46
CA LYS A 270 15.67 -10.11 20.85
C LYS A 270 16.86 -9.66 19.98
N LYS A 271 16.60 -9.38 18.69
CA LYS A 271 17.59 -8.94 17.72
C LYS A 271 17.82 -7.41 17.75
N GLU A 272 17.11 -6.70 18.63
CA GLU A 272 17.15 -5.23 18.77
C GLU A 272 16.75 -4.47 17.49
N ILE A 273 15.87 -5.07 16.67
CA ILE A 273 15.29 -4.42 15.49
C ILE A 273 14.18 -3.48 15.97
N PRO A 274 14.29 -2.15 15.74
CA PRO A 274 13.24 -1.20 16.10
C PRO A 274 11.98 -1.44 15.28
N HIS A 275 10.85 -1.60 15.95
CA HIS A 275 9.55 -1.80 15.29
C HIS A 275 8.39 -1.38 16.18
N GLU A 276 7.26 -1.06 15.55
CA GLU A 276 5.96 -0.94 16.20
C GLU A 276 5.21 -2.25 16.03
N PHE A 277 4.58 -2.73 17.11
CA PHE A 277 3.72 -3.90 17.10
C PHE A 277 2.36 -3.55 17.65
N ARG A 278 1.32 -3.82 16.89
CA ARG A 278 -0.07 -3.57 17.26
C ARG A 278 -0.85 -4.86 17.33
N ILE A 279 -1.57 -5.04 18.43
CA ILE A 279 -2.60 -6.05 18.59
C ILE A 279 -3.89 -5.30 18.89
N ARG A 280 -4.92 -5.48 18.07
CA ARG A 280 -6.23 -4.86 18.23
C ARG A 280 -7.30 -5.93 18.17
N ASN A 281 -8.48 -5.65 18.76
CA ASN A 281 -9.63 -6.55 18.65
C ASN A 281 -10.01 -6.78 17.19
N GLY A 282 -10.10 -8.05 16.79
CA GLY A 282 -10.52 -8.48 15.47
C GLY A 282 -9.75 -9.67 14.94
N GLY A 283 -10.27 -10.26 13.87
CA GLY A 283 -9.74 -11.46 13.24
C GLY A 283 -9.24 -11.22 11.81
N HIS A 284 -9.02 -12.31 11.08
CA HIS A 284 -8.50 -12.34 9.72
C HIS A 284 -9.54 -11.89 8.69
N THR A 285 -9.86 -10.59 8.65
CA THR A 285 -10.97 -10.04 7.86
C THR A 285 -10.63 -8.73 7.20
N TRP A 286 -11.33 -8.43 6.08
CA TRP A 286 -11.22 -7.15 5.39
C TRP A 286 -11.62 -5.97 6.26
N THR A 287 -12.54 -6.13 7.21
CA THR A 287 -12.88 -5.07 8.17
C THR A 287 -11.67 -4.65 8.99
N TYR A 288 -10.92 -5.61 9.52
CA TYR A 288 -9.70 -5.36 10.27
C TYR A 288 -8.66 -4.61 9.42
N TRP A 289 -8.43 -5.07 8.19
CA TRP A 289 -7.41 -4.48 7.30
C TRP A 289 -7.77 -3.09 6.77
N ARG A 290 -9.08 -2.81 6.55
CA ARG A 290 -9.55 -1.46 6.25
C ARG A 290 -9.28 -0.48 7.39
N GLU A 291 -9.37 -0.93 8.63
CA GLU A 291 -9.04 -0.13 9.81
C GLU A 291 -7.52 0.03 10.01
N SER A 292 -6.71 -0.93 9.54
CA SER A 292 -5.25 -0.88 9.61
C SER A 292 -4.64 0.04 8.55
N LEU A 293 -5.22 0.09 7.35
CA LEU A 293 -4.63 0.81 6.21
C LEU A 293 -4.39 2.31 6.48
N PRO A 294 -5.27 3.08 7.14
CA PRO A 294 -5.00 4.48 7.48
C PRO A 294 -3.74 4.65 8.35
N GLU A 295 -3.51 3.74 9.30
CA GLU A 295 -2.33 3.75 10.17
C GLU A 295 -1.06 3.44 9.37
N VAL A 296 -1.12 2.47 8.46
CA VAL A 296 -0.04 2.17 7.51
C VAL A 296 0.32 3.40 6.70
N LEU A 297 -0.67 4.06 6.08
CA LEU A 297 -0.45 5.26 5.26
C LEU A 297 0.18 6.40 6.06
N SER A 298 -0.25 6.59 7.31
CA SER A 298 0.33 7.57 8.22
C SER A 298 1.78 7.22 8.59
N PHE A 299 2.03 5.97 8.96
CA PHE A 299 3.35 5.49 9.35
C PHE A 299 4.40 5.65 8.24
N ILE A 300 4.08 5.22 7.00
CA ILE A 300 5.00 5.33 5.87
C ILE A 300 5.21 6.78 5.44
N SER A 301 4.19 7.62 5.55
CA SER A 301 4.29 9.05 5.22
C SER A 301 5.32 9.76 6.10
N ALA A 302 5.45 9.39 7.36
CA ALA A 302 6.46 9.95 8.25
C ALA A 302 7.89 9.67 7.73
N ALA A 303 8.16 8.50 7.12
CA ALA A 303 9.45 8.20 6.52
C ALA A 303 9.75 9.08 5.28
N PHE A 304 8.73 9.36 4.47
CA PHE A 304 8.89 10.16 3.26
C PHE A 304 9.31 11.61 3.53
N HIS A 305 9.05 12.12 4.74
CA HIS A 305 9.38 13.47 5.18
C HIS A 305 10.64 13.57 6.08
N GLN A 306 11.22 12.46 6.52
CA GLN A 306 12.46 12.50 7.31
C GLN A 306 13.63 13.01 6.45
N HIS A 307 14.35 14.01 6.98
CA HIS A 307 15.55 14.62 6.36
C HIS A 307 16.82 13.89 6.77
#